data_013520e1bdbce18cc0b970a759c8283e
#
_entry.id   013520e1bdbce18cc0b970a759c8283e
#
_cell.length_a   1.000
_cell.length_b   1.000
_cell.length_c   1.000
_cell.angle_alpha   90.00
_cell.angle_beta   90.00
_cell.angle_gamma   90.00
#
_symmetry.space_group_name_H-M   'P 1'
#
loop_
_entity.id
_entity.type
_entity.pdbx_description
1 polymer ?
#
loop_
_entity_poly.entity_id
_entity_poly.type
_entity_poly.pdbx_seq_one_letter_code
_entity_poly.pdbx_strand_id
1 'polypeptide(L)'
;MATLGLDLVSPALVASRLPVDPWPEAAPPTAPHFAETEAEPLASLADEPLSPRFCAWRGASGRRYIASVYEARACPAYCDAALIVVAAEPDGRRRIVALADTGAFPEPVVARLARTPAPIAGRLELHLHLLAATTAERRAALDDLAAAAPHAARS
;
A
#
# COMPACT_ATOMS: atom_id res chain seq x y z
N MET A 1 32.77 58.57 -42.86
CA MET A 1 32.56 57.06 -42.74
C MET A 1 32.37 56.75 -41.26
N ALA A 2 31.16 56.58 -40.82
CA ALA A 2 30.82 56.37 -39.43
C ALA A 2 30.52 54.89 -39.25
N THR A 3 31.27 54.22 -38.38
CA THR A 3 31.10 52.83 -38.02
C THR A 3 30.22 52.75 -36.77
N LEU A 4 29.00 52.25 -36.95
CA LEU A 4 28.06 51.98 -35.88
C LEU A 4 28.49 50.70 -35.17
N GLY A 5 28.97 50.83 -33.92
CA GLY A 5 29.16 49.71 -33.01
C GLY A 5 27.81 49.29 -32.41
N LEU A 6 27.39 48.04 -32.64
CA LEU A 6 26.27 47.44 -31.99
C LEU A 6 26.72 46.80 -30.67
N ASP A 7 26.43 47.50 -29.57
CA ASP A 7 26.56 46.90 -28.23
C ASP A 7 25.47 45.82 -28.02
N LEU A 8 25.88 44.58 -28.03
CA LEU A 8 25.06 43.45 -27.62
C LEU A 8 25.02 43.41 -26.09
N VAL A 9 23.95 43.97 -25.54
CA VAL A 9 23.64 43.82 -24.12
C VAL A 9 23.08 42.40 -23.93
N SER A 10 23.89 41.53 -23.33
CA SER A 10 23.43 40.23 -22.85
C SER A 10 22.51 40.40 -21.65
N PRO A 11 21.26 39.91 -21.69
CA PRO A 11 20.45 39.81 -20.48
C PRO A 11 21.00 38.67 -19.62
N ALA A 12 21.63 39.02 -18.51
CA ALA A 12 21.95 38.07 -17.46
C ALA A 12 20.65 37.48 -16.91
N LEU A 13 20.40 36.22 -17.23
CA LEU A 13 19.36 35.41 -16.61
C LEU A 13 19.70 35.24 -15.13
N VAL A 14 19.14 36.11 -14.29
CA VAL A 14 19.11 35.91 -12.84
C VAL A 14 18.16 34.75 -12.58
N ALA A 15 18.72 33.56 -12.53
CA ALA A 15 18.00 32.38 -12.01
C ALA A 15 17.80 32.61 -10.52
N SER A 16 16.66 33.17 -10.16
CA SER A 16 16.17 33.18 -8.79
C SER A 16 15.95 31.72 -8.37
N ARG A 17 16.94 31.14 -7.70
CA ARG A 17 16.78 29.91 -6.96
C ARG A 17 15.83 30.21 -5.81
N LEU A 18 14.57 29.83 -5.97
CA LEU A 18 13.66 29.70 -4.85
C LEU A 18 14.29 28.70 -3.88
N PRO A 19 14.36 29.00 -2.59
CA PRO A 19 14.75 28.00 -1.61
C PRO A 19 13.72 26.87 -1.68
N VAL A 20 14.19 25.72 -2.16
CA VAL A 20 13.43 24.48 -1.99
C VAL A 20 13.56 24.18 -0.52
N ASP A 21 12.53 24.52 0.26
CA ASP A 21 12.44 24.06 1.64
C ASP A 21 12.57 22.54 1.59
N PRO A 22 13.56 21.97 2.28
CA PRO A 22 13.64 20.53 2.39
C PRO A 22 12.34 20.10 3.07
N TRP A 23 11.53 19.34 2.30
CA TRP A 23 10.36 18.65 2.84
C TRP A 23 10.78 18.04 4.18
N PRO A 24 10.12 18.34 5.30
CA PRO A 24 10.48 17.73 6.56
C PRO A 24 10.47 16.23 6.34
N GLU A 25 11.62 15.62 6.50
CA GLU A 25 11.79 14.17 6.46
C GLU A 25 10.93 13.64 7.60
N ALA A 26 9.65 13.33 7.25
CA ALA A 26 8.73 12.76 8.19
C ALA A 26 9.38 11.48 8.68
N ALA A 27 9.68 11.43 9.98
CA ALA A 27 10.14 10.21 10.62
C ALA A 27 9.28 9.07 10.10
N PRO A 28 9.88 7.91 9.72
CA PRO A 28 9.11 6.80 9.20
C PRO A 28 7.98 6.54 10.20
N PRO A 29 6.72 6.48 9.76
CA PRO A 29 5.63 6.20 10.67
C PRO A 29 5.99 4.91 11.36
N THR A 30 6.07 4.94 12.69
CA THR A 30 6.21 3.75 13.51
C THR A 30 5.13 2.80 13.02
N ALA A 31 5.55 1.70 12.38
CA ALA A 31 4.62 0.80 11.72
C ALA A 31 3.56 0.40 12.75
N PRO A 32 2.28 0.66 12.50
CA PRO A 32 1.25 0.22 13.42
C PRO A 32 1.39 -1.30 13.53
N HIS A 33 1.61 -1.79 14.75
CA HIS A 33 1.56 -3.21 15.02
C HIS A 33 0.11 -3.65 14.84
N PHE A 34 -0.24 -4.06 13.63
CA PHE A 34 -1.50 -4.74 13.39
C PHE A 34 -1.39 -6.10 14.05
N ALA A 35 -2.39 -6.46 14.83
CA ALA A 35 -2.43 -7.75 15.45
C ALA A 35 -2.65 -8.87 14.46
N GLU A 36 -2.46 -10.05 14.96
CA GLU A 36 -2.62 -11.33 14.31
C GLU A 36 -4.09 -11.58 13.90
N THR A 37 -4.54 -10.87 12.87
CA THR A 37 -5.74 -11.29 12.16
C THR A 37 -5.27 -12.39 11.23
N GLU A 38 -5.56 -13.64 11.60
CA GLU A 38 -5.18 -14.79 10.79
C GLU A 38 -5.97 -14.79 9.49
N ALA A 39 -5.25 -14.91 8.37
CA ALA A 39 -5.86 -15.16 7.09
C ALA A 39 -6.44 -16.58 7.10
N GLU A 40 -7.73 -16.70 6.93
CA GLU A 40 -8.40 -17.98 6.84
C GLU A 40 -8.29 -18.52 5.39
N PRO A 41 -7.84 -19.78 5.18
CA PRO A 41 -7.96 -20.41 3.89
C PRO A 41 -9.45 -20.56 3.52
N LEU A 42 -9.76 -20.39 2.24
CA LEU A 42 -11.13 -20.62 1.78
C LEU A 42 -11.40 -22.13 1.74
N ALA A 43 -12.20 -22.62 2.67
CA ALA A 43 -12.54 -24.03 2.76
C ALA A 43 -13.16 -24.59 1.47
N SER A 44 -13.89 -23.76 0.72
CA SER A 44 -14.48 -24.12 -0.59
C SER A 44 -13.44 -24.32 -1.70
N LEU A 45 -12.18 -23.94 -1.49
CA LEU A 45 -11.09 -24.07 -2.45
C LEU A 45 -9.96 -24.97 -1.91
N ALA A 46 -10.15 -25.63 -0.76
CA ALA A 46 -9.07 -26.36 -0.09
C ALA A 46 -8.41 -27.42 -0.99
N ASP A 47 -9.18 -28.07 -1.86
CA ASP A 47 -8.73 -29.11 -2.78
C ASP A 47 -8.42 -28.59 -4.19
N GLU A 48 -8.54 -27.28 -4.43
CA GLU A 48 -8.33 -26.66 -5.74
C GLU A 48 -6.91 -26.09 -5.89
N PRO A 49 -6.31 -26.19 -7.10
CA PRO A 49 -4.98 -25.61 -7.37
C PRO A 49 -4.92 -24.09 -7.16
N LEU A 50 -6.07 -23.43 -7.09
CA LEU A 50 -6.22 -21.99 -6.87
C LEU A 50 -6.25 -21.60 -5.40
N SER A 51 -6.32 -22.57 -4.47
CA SER A 51 -6.37 -22.32 -3.02
C SER A 51 -5.31 -21.32 -2.52
N PRO A 52 -4.03 -21.42 -2.92
CA PRO A 52 -3.02 -20.47 -2.46
C PRO A 52 -3.18 -19.04 -3.00
N ARG A 53 -4.04 -18.82 -4.00
CA ARG A 53 -4.29 -17.53 -4.63
C ARG A 53 -5.35 -16.69 -3.95
N PHE A 54 -6.09 -17.28 -3.00
CA PHE A 54 -7.17 -16.60 -2.31
C PHE A 54 -7.10 -16.86 -0.81
N CYS A 55 -7.47 -15.86 -0.03
CA CYS A 55 -7.68 -16.00 1.40
C CYS A 55 -8.85 -15.12 1.85
N ALA A 56 -9.35 -15.36 3.04
CA ALA A 56 -10.32 -14.48 3.68
C ALA A 56 -9.70 -13.82 4.92
N TRP A 57 -9.95 -12.54 5.05
CA TRP A 57 -9.62 -11.76 6.23
C TRP A 57 -10.90 -11.49 7.02
N ARG A 58 -10.83 -11.59 8.34
CA ARG A 58 -11.98 -11.29 9.21
C ARG A 58 -11.81 -9.90 9.81
N GLY A 59 -12.78 -9.01 9.57
CA GLY A 59 -12.84 -7.69 10.19
C GLY A 59 -13.33 -7.75 11.65
N ALA A 60 -13.24 -6.63 12.36
CA ALA A 60 -13.71 -6.50 13.74
C ALA A 60 -15.22 -6.76 13.86
N SER A 61 -15.99 -6.46 12.83
CA SER A 61 -17.42 -6.79 12.75
C SER A 61 -17.71 -8.28 12.61
N GLY A 62 -16.68 -9.12 12.42
CA GLY A 62 -16.82 -10.53 12.07
C GLY A 62 -17.04 -10.80 10.58
N ARG A 63 -17.17 -9.75 9.76
CA ARG A 63 -17.32 -9.87 8.31
C ARG A 63 -16.06 -10.44 7.67
N ARG A 64 -16.24 -11.29 6.65
CA ARG A 64 -15.14 -11.89 5.89
C ARG A 64 -14.91 -11.11 4.58
N TYR A 65 -13.65 -10.79 4.32
CA TYR A 65 -13.19 -10.09 3.12
C TYR A 65 -12.31 -11.03 2.31
N ILE A 66 -12.82 -11.53 1.19
CA ILE A 66 -12.07 -12.40 0.29
C ILE A 66 -11.08 -11.55 -0.50
N ALA A 67 -9.84 -11.96 -0.53
CA ALA A 67 -8.77 -11.27 -1.23
C ALA A 67 -7.96 -12.22 -2.12
N SER A 68 -7.53 -11.70 -3.27
CA SER A 68 -6.56 -12.35 -4.16
C SER A 68 -5.15 -12.11 -3.64
N VAL A 69 -4.34 -13.15 -3.55
CA VAL A 69 -2.97 -13.12 -3.00
C VAL A 69 -1.94 -12.98 -4.11
N TYR A 70 -1.05 -12.03 -3.99
CA TYR A 70 0.07 -11.79 -4.90
C TYR A 70 1.38 -11.63 -4.14
N GLU A 71 2.47 -12.06 -4.73
CA GLU A 71 3.78 -11.60 -4.29
C GLU A 71 3.90 -10.09 -4.51
N ALA A 72 4.55 -9.37 -3.60
CA ALA A 72 4.59 -7.91 -3.63
C ALA A 72 5.06 -7.33 -4.96
N ARG A 73 6.03 -7.98 -5.61
CA ARG A 73 6.59 -7.52 -6.90
C ARG A 73 5.76 -7.93 -8.12
N ALA A 74 4.83 -8.85 -7.95
CA ALA A 74 3.99 -9.40 -9.02
C ALA A 74 2.52 -8.95 -8.89
N CYS A 75 2.22 -8.06 -7.94
CA CYS A 75 0.86 -7.56 -7.74
C CYS A 75 0.47 -6.63 -8.91
N PRO A 76 -0.63 -6.93 -9.60
CA PRO A 76 -1.15 -6.04 -10.63
C PRO A 76 -1.76 -4.77 -10.01
N ALA A 77 -1.69 -3.68 -10.75
CA ALA A 77 -2.23 -2.40 -10.33
C ALA A 77 -3.72 -2.30 -10.72
N TYR A 78 -4.60 -2.84 -9.87
CA TYR A 78 -6.04 -2.69 -10.05
C TYR A 78 -6.55 -1.37 -9.48
N CYS A 79 -7.34 -0.65 -10.30
CA CYS A 79 -8.08 0.51 -9.83
C CYS A 79 -9.17 0.10 -8.83
N ASP A 80 -9.51 1.02 -7.95
CA ASP A 80 -10.68 0.90 -7.08
C ASP A 80 -10.73 -0.39 -6.25
N ALA A 81 -9.58 -0.82 -5.72
CA ALA A 81 -9.44 -2.00 -4.89
C ALA A 81 -9.01 -1.66 -3.45
N ALA A 82 -9.46 -2.44 -2.49
CA ALA A 82 -8.90 -2.40 -1.15
C ALA A 82 -7.64 -3.29 -1.12
N LEU A 83 -6.48 -2.66 -0.86
CA LEU A 83 -5.18 -3.30 -0.83
C LEU A 83 -4.74 -3.55 0.61
N ILE A 84 -4.42 -4.80 0.91
CA ILE A 84 -3.95 -5.27 2.20
C ILE A 84 -2.49 -5.70 2.03
N VAL A 85 -1.58 -5.04 2.72
CA VAL A 85 -0.16 -5.41 2.74
C VAL A 85 0.06 -6.41 3.86
N VAL A 86 0.68 -7.52 3.55
CA VAL A 86 0.76 -8.68 4.43
C VAL A 86 2.19 -9.14 4.59
N ALA A 87 2.62 -9.31 5.82
CA ALA A 87 3.82 -10.06 6.16
C ALA A 87 3.44 -11.55 6.30
N ALA A 88 3.99 -12.38 5.43
CA ALA A 88 3.83 -13.83 5.50
C ALA A 88 5.08 -14.45 6.14
N GLU A 89 4.90 -15.15 7.24
CA GLU A 89 5.97 -15.80 8.00
C GLU A 89 6.24 -17.22 7.46
N PRO A 90 7.44 -17.78 7.74
CA PRO A 90 7.78 -19.13 7.25
C PRO A 90 6.88 -20.25 7.77
N ASP A 91 6.23 -20.04 8.92
CA ASP A 91 5.28 -20.98 9.53
C ASP A 91 3.87 -20.90 8.91
N GLY A 92 3.69 -20.02 7.89
CA GLY A 92 2.43 -19.82 7.20
C GLY A 92 1.52 -18.77 7.81
N ARG A 93 1.90 -18.19 8.95
CA ARG A 93 1.15 -17.07 9.54
C ARG A 93 1.21 -15.84 8.63
N ARG A 94 0.11 -15.14 8.59
CA ARG A 94 -0.03 -13.89 7.81
C ARG A 94 -0.50 -12.78 8.71
N ARG A 95 0.19 -11.65 8.66
CA ARG A 95 -0.11 -10.46 9.46
C ARG A 95 -0.28 -9.25 8.57
N ILE A 96 -1.35 -8.49 8.78
CA ILE A 96 -1.56 -7.21 8.10
C ILE A 96 -0.52 -6.21 8.59
N VAL A 97 0.20 -5.56 7.68
CA VAL A 97 1.19 -4.53 7.99
C VAL A 97 0.81 -3.14 7.46
N ALA A 98 -0.05 -3.07 6.46
CA ALA A 98 -0.62 -1.82 5.98
C ALA A 98 -1.93 -2.07 5.22
N LEU A 99 -2.75 -1.04 5.12
CA LEU A 99 -4.01 -1.02 4.38
C LEU A 99 -4.07 0.23 3.51
N ALA A 100 -4.61 0.12 2.30
CA ALA A 100 -4.78 1.27 1.40
C ALA A 100 -5.93 1.06 0.43
N ASP A 101 -6.57 2.14 0.00
CA ASP A 101 -7.40 2.17 -1.21
C ASP A 101 -6.50 2.49 -2.41
N THR A 102 -6.58 1.71 -3.47
CA THR A 102 -5.78 1.96 -4.68
C THR A 102 -6.31 3.14 -5.48
N GLY A 103 -7.61 3.43 -5.37
CA GLY A 103 -8.26 4.53 -6.09
C GLY A 103 -8.16 4.40 -7.60
N ALA A 104 -8.31 5.55 -8.28
CA ALA A 104 -8.26 5.61 -9.75
C ALA A 104 -6.83 5.48 -10.32
N PHE A 105 -5.79 5.69 -9.50
CA PHE A 105 -4.36 5.63 -9.92
C PHE A 105 -3.60 4.63 -9.05
N PRO A 106 -3.74 3.34 -9.31
CA PRO A 106 -3.23 2.28 -8.44
C PRO A 106 -1.70 2.13 -8.48
N GLU A 107 -1.04 2.44 -9.61
CA GLU A 107 0.38 2.16 -9.83
C GLU A 107 1.30 2.78 -8.75
N PRO A 108 1.18 4.08 -8.40
CA PRO A 108 2.03 4.66 -7.37
C PRO A 108 1.74 4.09 -5.98
N VAL A 109 0.50 3.69 -5.70
CA VAL A 109 0.12 3.08 -4.42
C VAL A 109 0.73 1.70 -4.30
N VAL A 110 0.54 0.84 -5.31
CA VAL A 110 1.09 -0.51 -5.36
C VAL A 110 2.62 -0.48 -5.32
N ALA A 111 3.26 0.36 -6.16
CA ALA A 111 4.72 0.48 -6.20
C ALA A 111 5.32 0.95 -4.87
N ARG A 112 4.67 1.86 -4.17
CA ARG A 112 5.08 2.32 -2.84
C ARG A 112 4.98 1.20 -1.81
N LEU A 113 3.84 0.52 -1.76
CA LEU A 113 3.57 -0.51 -0.77
C LEU A 113 4.36 -1.80 -1.01
N ALA A 114 4.69 -2.13 -2.26
CA ALA A 114 5.58 -3.24 -2.59
C ALA A 114 7.03 -3.04 -2.09
N ARG A 115 7.38 -1.82 -1.65
CA ARG A 115 8.67 -1.50 -1.02
C ARG A 115 8.64 -1.53 0.50
N THR A 116 7.50 -1.84 1.10
CA THR A 116 7.41 -2.06 2.55
C THR A 116 8.44 -3.12 2.97
N PRO A 117 9.21 -2.88 4.03
CA PRO A 117 10.18 -3.86 4.49
C PRO A 117 9.50 -5.20 4.79
N ALA A 118 10.02 -6.26 4.19
CA ALA A 118 9.58 -7.61 4.52
C ALA A 118 10.09 -7.98 5.94
N PRO A 119 9.40 -8.86 6.66
CA PRO A 119 9.92 -9.42 7.90
C PRO A 119 11.22 -10.17 7.64
N ILE A 120 12.14 -10.23 8.64
CA ILE A 120 13.51 -10.76 8.50
C ILE A 120 13.56 -12.17 7.90
N ALA A 121 12.60 -13.02 8.24
CA ALA A 121 12.53 -14.40 7.76
C ALA A 121 11.31 -14.70 6.87
N GLY A 122 10.53 -13.69 6.55
CA GLY A 122 9.27 -13.83 5.83
C GLY A 122 9.29 -13.20 4.44
N ARG A 123 8.14 -13.18 3.81
CA ARG A 123 7.92 -12.50 2.53
C ARG A 123 6.80 -11.47 2.64
N LEU A 124 6.83 -10.48 1.76
CA LEU A 124 5.78 -9.50 1.62
C LEU A 124 4.79 -9.99 0.55
N GLU A 125 3.51 -10.01 0.91
CA GLU A 125 2.40 -10.28 0.01
C GLU A 125 1.51 -9.03 -0.11
N LEU A 126 0.91 -8.84 -1.27
CA LEU A 126 -0.13 -7.85 -1.50
C LEU A 126 -1.44 -8.59 -1.79
N HIS A 127 -2.44 -8.34 -0.98
CA HIS A 127 -3.75 -8.96 -1.11
C HIS A 127 -4.77 -7.93 -1.60
N LEU A 128 -5.49 -8.24 -2.67
CA LEU A 128 -6.47 -7.34 -3.28
C LEU A 128 -7.89 -7.85 -3.00
N HIS A 129 -8.67 -7.04 -2.27
CA HIS A 129 -10.10 -7.23 -2.14
C HIS A 129 -10.83 -6.41 -3.20
N LEU A 130 -11.42 -7.11 -4.18
CA LEU A 130 -12.03 -6.54 -5.37
C LEU A 130 -13.57 -6.50 -5.31
N LEU A 131 -14.18 -6.98 -4.21
CA LEU A 131 -15.63 -7.11 -4.10
C LEU A 131 -16.33 -5.86 -3.56
N ALA A 132 -15.58 -4.83 -3.17
CA ALA A 132 -16.13 -3.54 -2.76
C ALA A 132 -16.24 -2.62 -3.98
N ALA A 133 -17.45 -2.47 -4.52
CA ALA A 133 -17.69 -1.77 -5.76
C ALA A 133 -17.58 -0.24 -5.66
N THR A 134 -17.82 0.32 -4.47
CA THR A 134 -17.82 1.76 -4.24
C THR A 134 -16.68 2.19 -3.31
N THR A 135 -16.28 3.45 -3.39
CA THR A 135 -15.30 4.03 -2.47
C THR A 135 -15.75 3.93 -1.00
N ALA A 136 -17.05 4.08 -0.74
CA ALA A 136 -17.60 3.95 0.60
C ALA A 136 -17.46 2.51 1.15
N GLU A 137 -17.74 1.50 0.31
CA GLU A 137 -17.58 0.10 0.67
C GLU A 137 -16.11 -0.27 0.89
N ARG A 138 -15.19 0.22 0.04
CA ARG A 138 -13.76 0.01 0.22
C ARG A 138 -13.26 0.61 1.53
N ARG A 139 -13.65 1.85 1.82
CA ARG A 139 -13.30 2.51 3.08
C ARG A 139 -13.85 1.74 4.28
N ALA A 140 -15.11 1.33 4.26
CA ALA A 140 -15.71 0.54 5.33
C ALA A 140 -15.00 -0.81 5.54
N ALA A 141 -14.57 -1.48 4.46
CA ALA A 141 -13.80 -2.71 4.55
C ALA A 141 -12.42 -2.48 5.18
N LEU A 142 -11.71 -1.43 4.76
CA LEU A 142 -10.40 -1.06 5.30
C LEU A 142 -10.48 -0.66 6.78
N ASP A 143 -11.49 0.13 7.16
CA ASP A 143 -11.72 0.55 8.54
C ASP A 143 -12.06 -0.65 9.45
N ASP A 144 -12.87 -1.58 8.97
CA ASP A 144 -13.24 -2.81 9.71
C ASP A 144 -12.04 -3.76 9.88
N LEU A 145 -11.20 -3.89 8.84
CA LEU A 145 -9.95 -4.64 8.92
C LEU A 145 -8.94 -3.98 9.86
N ALA A 146 -8.84 -2.64 9.82
CA ALA A 146 -7.96 -1.90 10.72
C ALA A 146 -8.39 -2.04 12.18
N ALA A 147 -9.71 -2.05 12.44
CA ALA A 147 -10.26 -2.22 13.77
C ALA A 147 -10.11 -3.64 14.34
N ALA A 148 -9.96 -4.64 13.46
CA ALA A 148 -9.68 -6.04 13.87
C ALA A 148 -8.26 -6.20 14.42
N ALA A 149 -7.36 -5.26 14.09
CA ALA A 149 -6.01 -5.24 14.64
C ALA A 149 -6.06 -4.94 16.15
N PRO A 150 -5.47 -5.73 17.07
CA PRO A 150 -5.44 -5.37 18.46
C PRO A 150 -4.72 -4.03 18.62
N HIS A 151 -5.39 -3.11 19.25
CA HIS A 151 -4.79 -1.87 19.68
C HIS A 151 -3.65 -2.21 20.63
N ALA A 152 -2.41 -1.91 20.26
CA ALA A 152 -1.33 -1.87 21.22
C ALA A 152 -1.81 -0.99 22.39
N ALA A 153 -1.97 -1.61 23.55
CA ALA A 153 -2.39 -0.90 24.74
C ALA A 153 -1.47 0.30 24.92
N ARG A 154 -2.04 1.49 24.94
CA ARG A 154 -1.33 2.70 25.31
C ARG A 154 -0.96 2.56 26.78
N SER A 155 0.31 2.33 27.05
CA SER A 155 0.91 2.51 28.36
C SER A 155 1.24 3.98 28.58
#